data_7b07856d96e39508cba0953e45c20724
#
_entry.id   7b07856d96e39508cba0953e45c20724
#
_cell.length_a   1.000
_cell.length_b   1.000
_cell.length_c   1.000
_cell.angle_alpha   90.00
_cell.angle_beta   90.00
_cell.angle_gamma   90.00
#
_symmetry.space_group_name_H-M   'P 1'
#
loop_
_entity.id
_entity.type
_entity.pdbx_description
1 polymer ?
#
loop_
_entity_poly.entity_id
_entity_poly.type
_entity_poly.pdbx_seq_one_letter_code
_entity_poly.pdbx_strand_id
1 'polypeptide(L)'
;MKYVNRNPDSDWGIIETDKFSLTDGKNKRFFVVDNFYEDPYGVREFALQQTYYPGEGAVGFRTRKQFFFDGLRERFESIIGEKIADHTESGLGWFDEGINGRFQYCPGGTPSVFHCDTQKWAAVVYLTPDAPPQSGTCFYRHRETKIHHNTQMDWGPLGDGFKVFPGKTFLDGTPYEMVDTVGNIFNRAVIFDGGLIHSGVNYFGHDLETSRLFHIFFFDQVYS
;
A
#
# COMPACT_ATOMS: atom_id res chain seq x y z
N MET A 1 -9.10 15.89 10.01
CA MET A 1 -7.89 16.73 10.12
C MET A 1 -7.18 16.65 8.78
N LYS A 2 -6.92 17.75 8.11
CA LYS A 2 -6.17 17.72 6.85
C LYS A 2 -4.68 17.75 7.18
N TYR A 3 -3.94 16.73 6.78
CA TYR A 3 -2.49 16.79 6.86
C TYR A 3 -2.01 17.73 5.76
N VAL A 4 -1.31 18.76 6.12
CA VAL A 4 -0.68 19.68 5.18
C VAL A 4 0.79 19.31 5.13
N ASN A 5 1.29 18.99 3.94
CA ASN A 5 2.73 18.86 3.75
C ASN A 5 3.42 20.15 4.21
N ARG A 6 4.31 20.03 5.17
CA ARG A 6 5.02 21.18 5.74
C ARG A 6 6.28 21.57 4.98
N ASN A 7 6.53 20.94 3.84
CA ASN A 7 7.60 21.43 2.98
C ASN A 7 7.15 22.76 2.32
N PRO A 8 7.71 23.91 2.73
CA PRO A 8 7.27 25.21 2.22
C PRO A 8 7.52 25.40 0.71
N ASP A 9 8.35 24.54 0.11
CA ASP A 9 8.71 24.61 -1.32
C ASP A 9 7.90 23.64 -2.18
N SER A 10 6.98 22.88 -1.60
CA SER A 10 6.10 21.98 -2.36
C SER A 10 4.64 22.36 -2.18
N ASP A 11 3.99 22.74 -3.26
CA ASP A 11 2.52 22.93 -3.32
C ASP A 11 1.73 21.62 -3.20
N TRP A 12 2.41 20.50 -2.92
CA TRP A 12 1.82 19.18 -2.83
C TRP A 12 1.37 18.89 -1.41
N GLY A 13 0.18 19.32 -1.11
CA GLY A 13 -0.54 18.88 0.09
C GLY A 13 -0.99 17.43 0.00
N ILE A 14 -1.59 16.92 1.06
CA ILE A 14 -2.39 15.70 0.97
C ILE A 14 -3.46 15.91 -0.09
N ILE A 15 -3.46 15.04 -1.06
CA ILE A 15 -4.62 14.86 -1.92
C ILE A 15 -5.53 13.88 -1.20
N GLU A 16 -6.51 14.41 -0.50
CA GLU A 16 -7.63 13.61 -0.03
C GLU A 16 -8.51 13.31 -1.24
N THR A 17 -8.58 12.05 -1.62
CA THR A 17 -9.26 11.64 -2.84
C THR A 17 -10.67 11.14 -2.61
N ASP A 18 -11.34 11.60 -1.57
CA ASP A 18 -12.80 11.39 -1.40
C ASP A 18 -13.59 11.75 -2.67
N LYS A 19 -13.01 12.59 -3.51
CA LYS A 19 -13.59 13.01 -4.80
C LYS A 19 -13.57 11.94 -5.88
N PHE A 20 -12.80 10.88 -5.69
CA PHE A 20 -12.66 9.78 -6.67
C PHE A 20 -13.42 8.52 -6.30
N SER A 21 -14.20 8.55 -5.22
CA SER A 21 -15.15 7.48 -4.96
C SER A 21 -16.19 7.44 -6.08
N LEU A 22 -16.10 6.42 -6.89
CA LEU A 22 -16.92 6.27 -8.08
C LEU A 22 -18.34 5.77 -7.79
N THR A 23 -18.71 5.56 -6.51
CA THR A 23 -19.98 4.93 -6.22
C THR A 23 -20.87 5.71 -5.27
N ASP A 24 -20.56 5.82 -4.00
CA ASP A 24 -21.51 6.35 -3.03
C ASP A 24 -20.94 7.43 -2.09
N GLY A 25 -19.71 7.83 -2.31
CA GLY A 25 -19.05 8.83 -1.49
C GLY A 25 -18.75 8.41 -0.05
N LYS A 26 -19.04 7.15 0.31
CA LYS A 26 -18.84 6.67 1.67
C LYS A 26 -17.44 6.07 1.85
N ASN A 27 -16.56 6.81 2.52
CA ASN A 27 -15.39 6.33 3.24
C ASN A 27 -14.30 5.60 2.45
N LYS A 28 -14.14 5.88 1.17
CA LYS A 28 -13.00 5.32 0.43
C LYS A 28 -11.94 6.39 0.28
N ARG A 29 -10.92 6.28 1.10
CA ARG A 29 -9.85 7.27 1.16
C ARG A 29 -8.54 6.63 0.81
N PHE A 30 -7.73 7.36 0.07
CA PHE A 30 -6.30 7.19 0.10
C PHE A 30 -5.62 8.55 0.33
N PHE A 31 -4.46 8.50 0.96
CA PHE A 31 -3.67 9.67 1.28
C PHE A 31 -2.33 9.55 0.57
N VAL A 32 -1.85 10.65 0.02
CA VAL A 32 -0.50 10.76 -0.55
C VAL A 32 0.26 11.76 0.30
N VAL A 33 1.37 11.33 0.88
CA VAL A 33 2.17 12.13 1.79
C VAL A 33 3.61 12.14 1.33
N ASP A 34 4.07 13.26 0.82
CA ASP A 34 5.49 13.46 0.49
C ASP A 34 6.30 13.75 1.75
N ASN A 35 7.60 13.47 1.70
CA ASN A 35 8.51 13.64 2.83
C ASN A 35 8.02 12.92 4.10
N PHE A 36 7.66 11.64 3.92
CA PHE A 36 7.06 10.84 5.00
C PHE A 36 8.04 10.59 6.14
N TYR A 37 9.28 10.16 5.87
CA TYR A 37 10.32 10.03 6.88
C TYR A 37 11.12 11.33 7.00
N GLU A 38 11.56 11.67 8.21
CA GLU A 38 12.47 12.79 8.45
C GLU A 38 13.87 12.51 7.90
N ASP A 39 14.35 11.27 8.06
CA ASP A 39 15.61 10.78 7.49
C ASP A 39 15.36 9.60 6.53
N PRO A 40 14.90 9.86 5.30
CA PRO A 40 14.58 8.79 4.36
C PRO A 40 15.80 8.04 3.84
N TYR A 41 16.96 8.69 3.79
CA TYR A 41 18.20 8.04 3.39
C TYR A 41 18.71 7.08 4.45
N GLY A 42 18.63 7.45 5.74
CA GLY A 42 18.96 6.56 6.85
C GLY A 42 18.02 5.34 6.88
N VAL A 43 16.71 5.54 6.65
CA VAL A 43 15.76 4.42 6.52
C VAL A 43 16.10 3.52 5.33
N ARG A 44 16.47 4.10 4.19
CA ARG A 44 16.90 3.32 3.03
C ARG A 44 18.17 2.53 3.31
N GLU A 45 19.21 3.16 3.86
CA GLU A 45 20.46 2.47 4.21
C GLU A 45 20.20 1.30 5.17
N PHE A 46 19.38 1.52 6.18
CA PHE A 46 18.95 0.47 7.09
C PHE A 46 18.25 -0.67 6.35
N ALA A 47 17.34 -0.35 5.42
CA ALA A 47 16.63 -1.35 4.62
C ALA A 47 17.59 -2.15 3.72
N LEU A 48 18.58 -1.51 3.09
CA LEU A 48 19.56 -2.17 2.24
C LEU A 48 20.46 -3.17 2.99
N GLN A 49 20.60 -3.02 4.30
CA GLN A 49 21.38 -3.93 5.15
C GLN A 49 20.59 -5.16 5.62
N GLN A 50 19.30 -5.23 5.32
CA GLN A 50 18.47 -6.34 5.78
C GLN A 50 18.59 -7.57 4.86
N THR A 51 18.17 -8.72 5.38
CA THR A 51 18.09 -9.97 4.61
C THR A 51 16.69 -10.12 4.02
N TYR A 52 16.62 -10.37 2.74
CA TYR A 52 15.39 -10.54 1.98
C TYR A 52 15.23 -11.98 1.51
N TYR A 53 14.00 -12.42 1.45
CA TYR A 53 13.60 -13.75 1.01
C TYR A 53 12.52 -13.64 -0.06
N PRO A 54 12.44 -14.59 -1.00
CA PRO A 54 11.29 -14.65 -1.92
C PRO A 54 9.98 -14.60 -1.15
N GLY A 55 9.04 -13.80 -1.62
CA GLY A 55 7.73 -13.64 -0.98
C GLY A 55 6.91 -14.93 -1.07
N GLU A 56 6.53 -15.51 0.07
CA GLU A 56 5.56 -16.59 0.11
C GLU A 56 4.17 -16.02 -0.20
N GLY A 57 3.58 -16.41 -1.33
CA GLY A 57 2.29 -15.89 -1.78
C GLY A 57 2.27 -14.42 -2.23
N ALA A 58 3.44 -13.78 -2.34
CA ALA A 58 3.60 -12.41 -2.78
C ALA A 58 4.70 -12.28 -3.84
N VAL A 59 4.67 -11.20 -4.60
CA VAL A 59 5.70 -10.93 -5.61
C VAL A 59 6.92 -10.25 -4.99
N GLY A 60 8.09 -10.48 -5.60
CA GLY A 60 9.35 -9.87 -5.18
C GLY A 60 9.96 -10.52 -3.94
N PHE A 61 10.72 -9.74 -3.21
CA PHE A 61 11.51 -10.19 -2.06
C PHE A 61 11.16 -9.35 -0.84
N ARG A 62 11.03 -9.99 0.34
CA ARG A 62 10.57 -9.34 1.56
C ARG A 62 11.43 -9.74 2.76
N THR A 63 11.61 -8.83 3.71
CA THR A 63 12.21 -9.17 5.00
C THR A 63 11.26 -10.08 5.80
N ARG A 64 11.82 -10.95 6.65
CA ARG A 64 10.99 -11.73 7.59
C ARG A 64 10.65 -10.94 8.85
N LYS A 65 11.55 -10.03 9.24
CA LYS A 65 11.35 -9.17 10.40
C LYS A 65 10.51 -7.95 10.03
N GLN A 66 9.73 -7.50 10.99
CA GLN A 66 9.02 -6.23 11.00
C GLN A 66 9.94 -5.16 11.59
N PHE A 67 9.84 -3.94 11.07
CA PHE A 67 10.64 -2.81 11.53
C PHE A 67 9.71 -1.62 11.79
N PHE A 68 9.71 -1.15 13.01
CA PHE A 68 8.92 0.01 13.42
C PHE A 68 9.88 1.05 14.02
N PHE A 69 9.80 2.26 13.51
CA PHE A 69 10.54 3.40 14.02
C PHE A 69 9.69 4.19 15.01
N ASP A 70 10.33 4.86 15.94
CA ASP A 70 9.65 5.67 16.94
C ASP A 70 8.74 6.73 16.28
N GLY A 71 7.53 6.88 16.82
CA GLY A 71 6.55 7.83 16.30
C GLY A 71 5.85 7.44 14.99
N LEU A 72 6.20 6.31 14.40
CA LEU A 72 5.68 5.89 13.09
C LEU A 72 4.17 5.60 13.13
N ARG A 73 3.71 4.92 14.16
CA ARG A 73 2.29 4.62 14.37
C ARG A 73 1.48 5.89 14.56
N GLU A 74 1.93 6.76 15.43
CA GLU A 74 1.29 8.04 15.71
C GLU A 74 1.21 8.91 14.47
N ARG A 75 2.22 8.81 13.60
CA ARG A 75 2.22 9.49 12.31
C ARG A 75 1.10 8.95 11.40
N PHE A 76 0.95 7.64 11.27
CA PHE A 76 -0.16 7.05 10.53
C PHE A 76 -1.51 7.45 11.13
N GLU A 77 -1.69 7.32 12.44
CA GLU A 77 -2.92 7.74 13.16
C GLU A 77 -3.28 9.20 12.89
N SER A 78 -2.27 10.07 12.89
CA SER A 78 -2.46 11.50 12.61
C SER A 78 -2.93 11.76 11.17
N ILE A 79 -2.51 10.93 10.22
CA ILE A 79 -2.87 11.05 8.80
C ILE A 79 -4.28 10.51 8.57
N ILE A 80 -4.55 9.30 9.02
CA ILE A 80 -5.85 8.64 8.79
C ILE A 80 -6.96 9.21 9.68
N GLY A 81 -6.61 9.86 10.79
CA GLY A 81 -7.56 10.42 11.75
C GLY A 81 -8.21 9.37 12.66
N GLU A 82 -7.67 8.17 12.72
CA GLU A 82 -8.19 7.00 13.45
C GLU A 82 -7.10 6.37 14.31
N LYS A 83 -7.48 5.68 15.38
CA LYS A 83 -6.55 4.92 16.20
C LYS A 83 -6.29 3.54 15.62
N ILE A 84 -5.03 3.16 15.57
CA ILE A 84 -4.58 1.85 15.10
C ILE A 84 -4.65 0.86 16.26
N ALA A 85 -5.22 -0.31 16.04
CA ALA A 85 -5.29 -1.37 17.01
C ALA A 85 -3.90 -1.95 17.30
N ASP A 86 -3.56 -2.18 18.58
CA ASP A 86 -2.30 -2.82 18.97
C ASP A 86 -2.27 -4.28 18.50
N HIS A 87 -3.31 -5.00 18.87
CA HIS A 87 -3.55 -6.39 18.51
C HIS A 87 -5.02 -6.56 18.16
N THR A 88 -5.31 -7.49 17.26
CA THR A 88 -6.67 -7.86 16.89
C THR A 88 -6.84 -9.37 16.95
N GLU A 89 -8.08 -9.87 17.15
CA GLU A 89 -8.37 -11.30 17.10
C GLU A 89 -8.05 -11.93 15.74
N SER A 90 -8.10 -11.12 14.69
CA SER A 90 -7.73 -11.50 13.31
C SER A 90 -6.23 -11.52 13.05
N GLY A 91 -5.38 -11.05 13.98
CA GLY A 91 -3.94 -10.93 13.78
C GLY A 91 -3.54 -9.80 12.82
N LEU A 92 -4.32 -8.72 12.77
CA LEU A 92 -4.13 -7.59 11.84
C LEU A 92 -3.87 -6.26 12.58
N GLY A 93 -3.54 -6.30 13.87
CA GLY A 93 -3.12 -5.15 14.65
C GLY A 93 -1.68 -4.71 14.31
N TRP A 94 -1.30 -3.55 14.85
CA TRP A 94 0.01 -2.97 14.58
C TRP A 94 1.19 -3.87 14.94
N PHE A 95 1.10 -4.55 16.09
CA PHE A 95 2.15 -5.42 16.62
C PHE A 95 1.90 -6.92 16.38
N ASP A 96 0.85 -7.27 15.66
CA ASP A 96 0.61 -8.67 15.34
C ASP A 96 1.70 -9.19 14.39
N GLU A 97 2.05 -10.47 14.56
CA GLU A 97 3.01 -11.12 13.66
C GLU A 97 2.44 -11.20 12.24
N GLY A 98 3.20 -10.70 11.27
CA GLY A 98 2.72 -10.69 9.89
C GLY A 98 3.62 -9.92 8.96
N ILE A 99 3.00 -9.27 7.98
CA ILE A 99 3.70 -8.50 6.94
C ILE A 99 3.78 -7.01 7.26
N ASN A 100 3.05 -6.54 8.27
CA ASN A 100 3.10 -5.15 8.70
C ASN A 100 4.53 -4.72 9.06
N GLY A 101 4.98 -3.56 8.58
CA GLY A 101 6.30 -3.03 8.90
C GLY A 101 7.49 -3.79 8.27
N ARG A 102 7.29 -4.55 7.21
CA ARG A 102 8.38 -5.21 6.49
C ARG A 102 8.88 -4.36 5.34
N PHE A 103 10.17 -4.48 5.03
CA PHE A 103 10.70 -3.98 3.76
C PHE A 103 10.50 -5.00 2.65
N GLN A 104 10.22 -4.49 1.47
CA GLN A 104 10.06 -5.29 0.26
C GLN A 104 10.73 -4.61 -0.92
N TYR A 105 11.30 -5.40 -1.82
CA TYR A 105 11.70 -4.91 -3.13
C TYR A 105 11.20 -5.81 -4.25
N CYS A 106 10.92 -5.19 -5.38
CA CYS A 106 10.44 -5.87 -6.59
C CYS A 106 11.28 -5.43 -7.79
N PRO A 107 12.08 -6.35 -8.36
CA PRO A 107 12.88 -6.06 -9.55
C PRO A 107 12.01 -5.95 -10.81
N GLY A 108 12.62 -5.46 -11.88
CA GLY A 108 12.01 -5.44 -13.20
C GLY A 108 11.58 -6.83 -13.65
N GLY A 109 10.46 -6.90 -14.37
CA GLY A 109 9.85 -8.17 -14.77
C GLY A 109 8.99 -8.85 -13.71
N THR A 110 8.94 -8.33 -12.46
CA THR A 110 7.98 -8.78 -11.46
C THR A 110 6.55 -8.51 -11.98
N PRO A 111 5.64 -9.50 -11.94
CA PRO A 111 4.28 -9.30 -12.42
C PRO A 111 3.48 -8.40 -11.48
N SER A 112 2.54 -7.62 -12.04
CA SER A 112 1.55 -6.90 -11.25
C SER A 112 0.49 -7.86 -10.70
N VAL A 113 0.10 -7.68 -9.44
CA VAL A 113 -0.91 -8.49 -8.75
C VAL A 113 -2.12 -7.62 -8.45
N PHE A 114 -3.26 -7.96 -9.05
CA PHE A 114 -4.52 -7.23 -8.89
C PHE A 114 -5.32 -7.85 -7.74
N HIS A 115 -5.47 -7.14 -6.62
CA HIS A 115 -6.07 -7.68 -5.40
C HIS A 115 -6.69 -6.61 -4.52
N CYS A 116 -7.42 -7.06 -3.51
CA CYS A 116 -7.76 -6.31 -2.31
C CYS A 116 -7.04 -6.93 -1.12
N ASP A 117 -6.74 -6.14 -0.12
CA ASP A 117 -6.24 -6.61 1.16
C ASP A 117 -7.39 -6.95 2.13
N THR A 118 -7.07 -7.66 3.19
CA THR A 118 -8.01 -7.97 4.27
C THR A 118 -8.03 -6.89 5.35
N GLN A 119 -6.90 -6.22 5.54
CA GLN A 119 -6.74 -5.13 6.50
C GLN A 119 -7.51 -3.89 6.05
N LYS A 120 -7.97 -3.12 7.02
CA LYS A 120 -8.63 -1.84 6.76
C LYS A 120 -7.69 -0.86 6.06
N TRP A 121 -6.44 -0.80 6.49
CA TRP A 121 -5.45 0.12 5.96
C TRP A 121 -4.23 -0.61 5.42
N ALA A 122 -3.81 -0.22 4.24
CA ALA A 122 -2.55 -0.58 3.64
C ALA A 122 -1.74 0.69 3.36
N ALA A 123 -0.41 0.60 3.48
CA ALA A 123 0.45 1.70 3.11
C ALA A 123 1.76 1.22 2.49
N VAL A 124 2.27 2.03 1.58
CA VAL A 124 3.56 1.84 0.91
C VAL A 124 4.36 3.13 1.03
N VAL A 125 5.56 3.08 1.58
CA VAL A 125 6.50 4.20 1.56
C VAL A 125 7.64 3.88 0.61
N TYR A 126 7.78 4.63 -0.47
CA TYR A 126 8.79 4.39 -1.51
C TYR A 126 10.18 4.83 -1.06
N LEU A 127 11.18 3.98 -1.27
CA LEU A 127 12.54 4.16 -0.77
C LEU A 127 13.62 4.09 -1.86
N THR A 128 13.27 4.08 -3.14
CA THR A 128 14.26 4.15 -4.23
C THR A 128 14.33 5.57 -4.77
N PRO A 129 15.47 6.27 -4.63
CA PRO A 129 15.70 7.55 -5.28
C PRO A 129 15.59 7.43 -6.79
N ASP A 130 15.20 8.51 -7.46
CA ASP A 130 15.13 8.60 -8.93
C ASP A 130 14.33 7.48 -9.61
N ALA A 131 13.37 6.90 -8.87
CA ALA A 131 12.48 5.86 -9.39
C ALA A 131 11.67 6.38 -10.58
N PRO A 132 11.37 5.53 -11.59
CA PRO A 132 10.43 5.90 -12.63
C PRO A 132 9.05 6.23 -12.02
N PRO A 133 8.53 7.45 -12.18
CA PRO A 133 7.26 7.84 -11.52
C PRO A 133 6.08 6.90 -11.82
N GLN A 134 6.06 6.29 -13.01
CA GLN A 134 5.03 5.34 -13.41
C GLN A 134 5.11 3.98 -12.71
N SER A 135 6.12 3.72 -11.88
CA SER A 135 6.32 2.47 -11.13
C SER A 135 5.65 2.49 -9.74
N GLY A 136 4.55 3.18 -9.62
CA GLY A 136 3.85 3.44 -8.36
C GLY A 136 2.80 2.41 -7.98
N THR A 137 1.71 2.90 -7.37
CA THR A 137 0.53 2.13 -6.98
C THR A 137 -0.66 2.59 -7.80
N CYS A 138 -1.37 1.64 -8.41
CA CYS A 138 -2.57 1.91 -9.21
C CYS A 138 -3.80 1.32 -8.55
N PHE A 139 -4.93 2.00 -8.70
CA PHE A 139 -6.24 1.59 -8.23
C PHE A 139 -7.14 1.27 -9.43
N TYR A 140 -7.99 0.27 -9.25
CA TYR A 140 -8.76 -0.32 -10.34
C TYR A 140 -10.24 -0.49 -9.99
N ARG A 141 -11.05 -0.63 -11.05
CA ARG A 141 -12.39 -1.18 -10.95
C ARG A 141 -12.59 -2.29 -11.99
N HIS A 142 -13.45 -3.22 -11.71
CA HIS A 142 -13.85 -4.22 -12.67
C HIS A 142 -14.66 -3.58 -13.81
N ARG A 143 -14.30 -3.89 -15.06
CA ARG A 143 -14.84 -3.22 -16.27
C ARG A 143 -16.35 -3.34 -16.42
N GLU A 144 -16.88 -4.53 -16.18
CA GLU A 144 -18.31 -4.81 -16.37
C GLU A 144 -19.14 -4.38 -15.17
N THR A 145 -18.78 -4.83 -13.97
CA THR A 145 -19.59 -4.63 -12.76
C THR A 145 -19.34 -3.29 -12.09
N LYS A 146 -18.26 -2.57 -12.46
CA LYS A 146 -17.79 -1.34 -11.83
C LYS A 146 -17.42 -1.47 -10.35
N ILE A 147 -17.33 -2.68 -9.85
CA ILE A 147 -16.84 -2.98 -8.50
C ILE A 147 -15.38 -2.52 -8.39
N HIS A 148 -15.04 -1.85 -7.31
CA HIS A 148 -13.70 -1.35 -7.03
C HIS A 148 -13.24 -1.58 -5.58
N HIS A 149 -14.12 -2.15 -4.74
CA HIS A 149 -13.86 -2.40 -3.33
C HIS A 149 -14.44 -3.75 -2.89
N ASN A 150 -13.76 -4.42 -1.97
CA ASN A 150 -14.14 -5.76 -1.49
C ASN A 150 -15.53 -5.81 -0.84
N THR A 151 -15.99 -4.73 -0.19
CA THR A 151 -17.35 -4.66 0.40
C THR A 151 -18.48 -4.68 -0.63
N GLN A 152 -18.16 -4.48 -1.90
CA GLN A 152 -19.13 -4.54 -3.00
C GLN A 152 -19.21 -5.94 -3.60
N MET A 153 -18.39 -6.88 -3.14
CA MET A 153 -18.31 -8.22 -3.64
C MET A 153 -19.10 -9.15 -2.73
N ASP A 154 -19.92 -10.03 -3.31
CA ASP A 154 -20.50 -11.14 -2.59
C ASP A 154 -19.45 -12.27 -2.52
N TRP A 155 -18.74 -12.29 -1.41
CA TRP A 155 -17.63 -13.25 -1.21
C TRP A 155 -18.11 -14.68 -0.92
N GLY A 156 -19.41 -14.92 -0.75
CA GLY A 156 -19.93 -16.21 -0.37
C GLY A 156 -19.31 -16.73 0.96
N PRO A 157 -19.55 -17.99 1.34
CA PRO A 157 -19.12 -18.55 2.64
C PRO A 157 -17.60 -18.78 2.77
N LEU A 158 -16.81 -18.50 1.75
CA LEU A 158 -15.36 -18.74 1.73
C LEU A 158 -14.54 -17.46 1.85
N GLY A 159 -14.74 -16.69 2.87
CA GLY A 159 -14.10 -15.41 3.20
C GLY A 159 -12.58 -15.23 2.98
N ASP A 160 -12.03 -15.61 1.85
CA ASP A 160 -10.61 -15.42 1.54
C ASP A 160 -10.37 -14.06 0.91
N GLY A 161 -9.69 -13.17 1.63
CA GLY A 161 -9.36 -11.80 1.22
C GLY A 161 -8.55 -11.62 -0.08
N PHE A 162 -8.34 -12.70 -0.81
CA PHE A 162 -7.65 -12.75 -2.10
C PHE A 162 -8.56 -13.18 -3.24
N LYS A 163 -9.82 -12.73 -3.28
CA LYS A 163 -10.68 -13.16 -4.38
C LYS A 163 -10.57 -12.24 -5.58
N VAL A 164 -10.09 -12.85 -6.63
CA VAL A 164 -10.25 -12.43 -8.02
C VAL A 164 -11.65 -12.80 -8.47
N PHE A 165 -12.21 -12.08 -9.41
CA PHE A 165 -13.45 -12.48 -10.07
C PHE A 165 -13.37 -13.91 -10.58
N PRO A 166 -14.47 -14.69 -10.50
CA PRO A 166 -14.45 -16.10 -10.86
C PRO A 166 -13.81 -16.37 -12.23
N GLY A 167 -12.93 -17.36 -12.29
CA GLY A 167 -12.24 -17.77 -13.50
C GLY A 167 -11.02 -16.92 -13.90
N LYS A 168 -10.60 -15.97 -13.07
CA LYS A 168 -9.44 -15.11 -13.32
C LYS A 168 -8.34 -15.37 -12.29
N THR A 169 -7.11 -15.01 -12.65
CA THR A 169 -5.95 -15.06 -11.75
C THR A 169 -5.60 -13.65 -11.25
N PHE A 170 -4.87 -13.55 -10.14
CA PHE A 170 -4.35 -12.28 -9.64
C PHE A 170 -3.44 -11.54 -10.64
N LEU A 171 -2.92 -12.25 -11.63
CA LEU A 171 -2.02 -11.70 -12.65
C LEU A 171 -2.76 -11.24 -13.92
N ASP A 172 -4.04 -11.54 -14.05
CA ASP A 172 -4.85 -11.13 -15.20
C ASP A 172 -5.46 -9.73 -14.97
N GLY A 173 -4.86 -8.73 -15.59
CA GLY A 173 -5.35 -7.34 -15.54
C GLY A 173 -6.48 -7.05 -16.53
N THR A 174 -6.84 -7.98 -17.43
CA THR A 174 -7.83 -7.73 -18.50
C THR A 174 -9.23 -7.37 -18.00
N PRO A 175 -9.72 -7.91 -16.85
CA PRO A 175 -11.03 -7.54 -16.31
C PRO A 175 -11.08 -6.13 -15.74
N TYR A 176 -9.93 -5.50 -15.53
CA TYR A 176 -9.84 -4.24 -14.79
C TYR A 176 -9.58 -3.04 -15.70
N GLU A 177 -10.10 -1.90 -15.30
CA GLU A 177 -9.71 -0.60 -15.81
C GLU A 177 -9.09 0.21 -14.68
N MET A 178 -7.98 0.88 -14.95
CA MET A 178 -7.33 1.76 -14.00
C MET A 178 -8.18 3.02 -13.81
N VAL A 179 -8.43 3.38 -12.56
CA VAL A 179 -9.22 4.55 -12.19
C VAL A 179 -8.39 5.62 -11.55
N ASP A 180 -7.26 5.24 -10.94
CA ASP A 180 -6.32 6.20 -10.37
C ASP A 180 -4.91 5.61 -10.29
N THR A 181 -3.90 6.48 -10.14
CA THR A 181 -2.50 6.09 -9.98
C THR A 181 -1.75 7.09 -9.12
N VAL A 182 -0.91 6.57 -8.21
CA VAL A 182 0.02 7.37 -7.42
C VAL A 182 1.44 7.05 -7.82
N GLY A 183 2.17 8.07 -8.26
CA GLY A 183 3.55 7.94 -8.73
C GLY A 183 4.53 7.53 -7.63
N ASN A 184 5.54 6.73 -8.01
CA ASN A 184 6.65 6.38 -7.15
C ASN A 184 7.60 7.58 -7.05
N ILE A 185 7.57 8.25 -5.93
CA ILE A 185 8.49 9.35 -5.59
C ILE A 185 9.20 8.93 -4.30
N PHE A 186 10.50 9.14 -4.25
CA PHE A 186 11.30 8.84 -3.05
C PHE A 186 10.71 9.53 -1.81
N ASN A 187 10.58 8.77 -0.73
CA ASN A 187 9.98 9.21 0.54
C ASN A 187 8.51 9.63 0.47
N ARG A 188 7.78 9.18 -0.55
CA ARG A 188 6.32 9.32 -0.61
C ARG A 188 5.64 8.12 0.04
N ALA A 189 4.70 8.38 0.94
CA ALA A 189 3.76 7.38 1.43
C ALA A 189 2.45 7.44 0.64
N VAL A 190 1.94 6.27 0.29
CA VAL A 190 0.57 6.06 -0.20
C VAL A 190 -0.13 5.22 0.84
N ILE A 191 -1.15 5.76 1.49
CA ILE A 191 -1.93 5.11 2.55
C ILE A 191 -3.35 5.00 2.04
N PHE A 192 -3.92 3.81 2.04
CA PHE A 192 -5.22 3.59 1.40
C PHE A 192 -6.05 2.51 2.10
N ASP A 193 -7.35 2.56 1.88
CA ASP A 193 -8.28 1.50 2.29
C ASP A 193 -7.89 0.20 1.56
N GLY A 194 -7.46 -0.81 2.31
CA GLY A 194 -6.99 -2.08 1.78
C GLY A 194 -8.04 -2.83 0.95
N GLY A 195 -9.32 -2.54 1.19
CA GLY A 195 -10.42 -3.11 0.40
C GLY A 195 -10.51 -2.60 -1.04
N LEU A 196 -9.77 -1.56 -1.43
CA LEU A 196 -9.71 -1.09 -2.81
C LEU A 196 -8.96 -2.10 -3.70
N ILE A 197 -9.45 -2.33 -4.92
CA ILE A 197 -8.69 -3.14 -5.89
C ILE A 197 -7.47 -2.33 -6.32
N HIS A 198 -6.29 -2.87 -6.06
CA HIS A 198 -5.04 -2.19 -6.33
C HIS A 198 -3.92 -3.11 -6.83
N SER A 199 -2.83 -2.52 -7.30
CA SER A 199 -1.61 -3.20 -7.70
C SER A 199 -0.41 -2.25 -7.68
N GLY A 200 0.77 -2.77 -7.36
CA GLY A 200 2.03 -2.16 -7.78
C GLY A 200 2.28 -2.45 -9.26
N VAL A 201 2.83 -1.49 -9.98
CA VAL A 201 3.01 -1.58 -11.43
C VAL A 201 4.41 -1.16 -11.88
N ASN A 202 4.78 -1.55 -13.10
CA ASN A 202 6.00 -1.11 -13.78
C ASN A 202 7.25 -1.25 -12.91
N TYR A 203 7.41 -2.42 -12.28
CA TYR A 203 8.58 -2.73 -11.48
C TYR A 203 9.86 -2.58 -12.31
N PHE A 204 10.94 -2.16 -11.68
CA PHE A 204 12.19 -1.78 -12.33
C PHE A 204 13.41 -2.25 -11.52
N GLY A 205 14.61 -2.06 -12.08
CA GLY A 205 15.86 -2.48 -11.48
C GLY A 205 16.10 -3.99 -11.58
N HIS A 206 17.21 -4.46 -11.06
CA HIS A 206 17.64 -5.86 -11.17
C HIS A 206 18.19 -6.44 -9.87
N ASP A 207 18.45 -5.61 -8.86
CA ASP A 207 18.95 -5.98 -7.55
C ASP A 207 18.23 -5.18 -6.44
N LEU A 208 18.60 -5.39 -5.19
CA LEU A 208 18.02 -4.70 -4.04
C LEU A 208 18.22 -3.18 -4.11
N GLU A 209 19.36 -2.72 -4.58
CA GLU A 209 19.72 -1.31 -4.58
C GLU A 209 18.99 -0.53 -5.67
N THR A 210 18.86 -1.13 -6.85
CA THR A 210 18.31 -0.46 -8.03
C THR A 210 16.82 -0.71 -8.27
N SER A 211 16.23 -1.70 -7.59
CA SER A 211 14.83 -2.07 -7.74
C SER A 211 13.88 -1.16 -6.96
N ARG A 212 12.58 -1.33 -7.21
CA ARG A 212 11.54 -0.69 -6.41
C ARG A 212 11.58 -1.21 -4.98
N LEU A 213 12.30 -0.50 -4.10
CA LEU A 213 12.35 -0.76 -2.66
C LEU A 213 11.30 0.08 -1.95
N PHE A 214 10.62 -0.51 -0.98
CA PHE A 214 9.58 0.17 -0.20
C PHE A 214 9.38 -0.46 1.18
N HIS A 215 8.84 0.31 2.10
CA HIS A 215 8.37 -0.14 3.40
C HIS A 215 6.86 -0.32 3.32
N ILE A 216 6.35 -1.49 3.71
CA ILE A 216 4.92 -1.81 3.63
C ILE A 216 4.29 -1.90 5.00
N PHE A 217 3.02 -1.49 5.07
CA PHE A 217 2.24 -1.54 6.29
C PHE A 217 0.84 -2.05 5.99
N PHE A 218 0.33 -2.86 6.94
CA PHE A 218 -1.02 -3.41 6.91
C PHE A 218 -1.53 -3.45 8.33
N PHE A 219 -2.61 -2.74 8.61
CA PHE A 219 -3.13 -2.65 9.97
C PHE A 219 -4.61 -2.34 10.01
N ASP A 220 -5.26 -2.72 11.09
CA ASP A 220 -6.63 -2.39 11.38
C ASP A 220 -6.73 -1.25 12.40
N GLN A 221 -7.85 -0.54 12.33
CA GLN A 221 -8.22 0.47 13.30
C GLN A 221 -8.85 -0.14 14.54
N VAL A 222 -8.90 0.63 15.62
CA VAL A 222 -9.73 0.29 16.79
C VAL A 222 -11.20 0.46 16.38
N TYR A 223 -11.95 -0.62 16.44
CA TYR A 223 -13.39 -0.56 16.26
C TYR A 223 -14.04 -0.11 17.58
N SER A 224 -14.77 0.99 17.54
CA SER A 224 -15.58 1.52 18.66
C SER A 224 -16.91 0.80 18.80
#